data_6e1c9479dca117519beb8a7f7e13bc2d
#
_entry.id   6e1c9479dca117519beb8a7f7e13bc2d
#
_cell.length_a   1.000
_cell.length_b   1.000
_cell.length_c   1.000
_cell.angle_alpha   90.00
_cell.angle_beta   90.00
_cell.angle_gamma   90.00
#
_symmetry.space_group_name_H-M   'P 1'
#
loop_
_entity.id
_entity.type
_entity.pdbx_description
1 polymer ?
#
loop_
_entity_poly.entity_id
_entity_poly.type
_entity_poly.pdbx_seq_one_letter_code
_entity_poly.pdbx_strand_id
1 'polypeptide(L)'
;MNQKNLKKLAEVSDIEELCQAIQALCLPLGSVQDIRLIPDQRGEEYLCFVNLHSPHLNPLVIEKLGGIDYGNSVAFRIPFKPAGR
;
A
#
# COMPACT_ATOMS: atom_id res chain seq x y z
N MET A 1 8.61 -5.58 -10.31
CA MET A 1 8.01 -5.67 -8.97
C MET A 1 9.00 -5.29 -7.91
N ASN A 2 8.58 -4.48 -6.95
CA ASN A 2 9.48 -3.93 -5.95
C ASN A 2 9.31 -4.57 -4.58
N GLN A 3 9.90 -5.74 -4.43
CA GLN A 3 9.87 -6.44 -3.15
C GLN A 3 10.53 -5.63 -2.04
N LYS A 4 11.50 -4.79 -2.39
CA LYS A 4 12.14 -3.91 -1.42
C LYS A 4 11.14 -2.96 -0.77
N ASN A 5 10.26 -2.36 -1.58
CA ASN A 5 9.26 -1.43 -1.05
C ASN A 5 8.26 -2.15 -0.16
N LEU A 6 7.81 -3.33 -0.57
CA LEU A 6 6.88 -4.10 0.24
C LEU A 6 7.52 -4.55 1.55
N LYS A 7 8.79 -4.93 1.51
CA LYS A 7 9.51 -5.33 2.70
C LYS A 7 9.65 -4.17 3.68
N LYS A 8 9.94 -2.98 3.16
CA LYS A 8 10.01 -1.78 3.98
C LYS A 8 8.68 -1.49 4.66
N LEU A 9 7.58 -1.64 3.92
CA LEU A 9 6.26 -1.42 4.48
C LEU A 9 5.95 -2.41 5.60
N ALA A 10 6.42 -3.64 5.47
CA ALA A 10 6.18 -4.65 6.48
C ALA A 10 6.95 -4.42 7.77
N GLU A 11 7.98 -3.57 7.73
CA GLU A 11 8.82 -3.31 8.90
C GLU A 11 8.28 -2.23 9.82
N VAL A 12 7.23 -1.50 9.41
CA VAL A 12 6.67 -0.45 10.26
C VAL A 12 5.92 -1.07 11.43
N SER A 13 5.74 -0.28 12.49
CA SER A 13 5.23 -0.79 13.76
C SER A 13 3.71 -0.81 13.85
N ASP A 14 3.02 0.12 13.23
CA ASP A 14 1.57 0.21 13.34
C ASP A 14 0.94 0.68 12.04
N ILE A 15 -0.39 0.64 12.02
CA ILE A 15 -1.15 0.96 10.81
C ILE A 15 -0.98 2.41 10.39
N GLU A 16 -0.89 3.31 11.36
CA GLU A 16 -0.71 4.72 11.04
C GLU A 16 0.62 4.97 10.34
N GLU A 17 1.69 4.38 10.86
CA GLU A 17 2.99 4.45 10.20
C GLU A 17 2.96 3.80 8.82
N LEU A 18 2.21 2.71 8.70
CA LEU A 18 2.08 2.03 7.42
C LEU A 18 1.43 2.93 6.38
N CYS A 19 0.36 3.63 6.75
CA CYS A 19 -0.29 4.57 5.85
C CYS A 19 0.66 5.69 5.43
N GLN A 20 1.41 6.23 6.37
CA GLN A 20 2.37 7.29 6.09
C GLN A 20 3.46 6.80 5.14
N ALA A 21 3.94 5.59 5.35
CA ALA A 21 4.97 5.02 4.49
C ALA A 21 4.46 4.81 3.07
N ILE A 22 3.22 4.35 2.94
CA ILE A 22 2.60 4.18 1.62
C ILE A 22 2.46 5.52 0.92
N GLN A 23 2.00 6.54 1.64
CA GLN A 23 1.89 7.89 1.08
C GLN A 23 3.24 8.40 0.60
N ALA A 24 4.28 8.19 1.39
CA ALA A 24 5.63 8.63 1.03
C ALA A 24 6.13 7.95 -0.24
N LEU A 25 5.84 6.66 -0.39
CA LEU A 25 6.24 5.94 -1.59
C LEU A 25 5.49 6.40 -2.82
N CYS A 26 4.24 6.79 -2.67
CA CYS A 26 3.40 7.20 -3.79
C CYS A 26 3.58 8.66 -4.16
N LEU A 27 4.01 9.50 -3.23
CA LEU A 27 4.07 10.94 -3.44
C LEU A 27 4.83 11.37 -4.69
N PRO A 28 6.01 10.79 -4.99
CA PRO A 28 6.73 11.16 -6.21
C PRO A 28 5.97 10.83 -7.50
N LEU A 29 5.00 9.94 -7.42
CA LEU A 29 4.22 9.50 -8.59
C LEU A 29 2.89 10.22 -8.68
N GLY A 30 2.31 10.58 -7.54
CA GLY A 30 1.04 11.26 -7.50
C GLY A 30 0.51 11.36 -6.09
N SER A 31 -0.35 12.35 -5.86
CA SER A 31 -0.95 12.56 -4.55
C SER A 31 -1.94 11.46 -4.22
N VAL A 32 -1.88 10.96 -3.01
CA VAL A 32 -2.80 9.94 -2.54
C VAL A 32 -4.04 10.62 -1.98
N GLN A 33 -5.21 10.22 -2.47
CA GLN A 33 -6.49 10.71 -1.98
C GLN A 33 -6.96 9.90 -0.79
N ASP A 34 -6.79 8.58 -0.84
CA ASP A 34 -7.32 7.70 0.19
C ASP A 34 -6.53 6.40 0.21
N ILE A 35 -6.42 5.81 1.39
CA ILE A 35 -5.81 4.50 1.58
C ILE A 35 -6.72 3.69 2.47
N ARG A 36 -7.01 2.46 2.05
CA ARG A 36 -7.78 1.51 2.85
C ARG A 36 -6.94 0.28 3.14
N LEU A 37 -6.96 -0.15 4.39
CA LEU A 37 -6.23 -1.34 4.82
C LEU A 37 -7.23 -2.31 5.42
N ILE A 38 -7.28 -3.51 4.86
CA ILE A 38 -8.20 -4.54 5.29
C ILE A 38 -7.39 -5.76 5.72
N PRO A 39 -7.44 -6.15 6.99
CA PRO A 39 -6.72 -7.35 7.45
C PRO A 39 -7.33 -8.59 6.84
N ASP A 40 -6.49 -9.58 6.55
CA ASP A 40 -7.00 -10.86 6.12
C ASP A 40 -7.58 -11.63 7.33
N GLN A 41 -8.17 -12.80 7.07
CA GLN A 41 -8.81 -13.56 8.12
C GLN A 41 -7.84 -14.06 9.18
N ARG A 42 -6.60 -14.26 8.81
CA ARG A 42 -5.56 -14.75 9.73
C ARG A 42 -4.83 -13.64 10.44
N GLY A 43 -4.97 -12.40 9.96
CA GLY A 43 -4.24 -11.28 10.50
C GLY A 43 -2.76 -11.28 10.13
N GLU A 44 -2.39 -12.04 9.11
CA GLU A 44 -0.99 -12.14 8.67
C GLU A 44 -0.65 -11.15 7.57
N GLU A 45 -1.65 -10.71 6.82
CA GLU A 45 -1.46 -9.78 5.72
C GLU A 45 -2.55 -8.74 5.75
N TYR A 46 -2.25 -7.59 5.15
CA TYR A 46 -3.25 -6.58 4.91
C TYR A 46 -3.42 -6.38 3.41
N LEU A 47 -4.68 -6.30 2.99
CA LEU A 47 -5.01 -5.91 1.63
C LEU A 47 -5.11 -4.40 1.61
N CYS A 48 -4.29 -3.77 0.79
CA CYS A 48 -4.22 -2.32 0.73
C CYS A 48 -4.82 -1.83 -0.57
N PHE A 49 -5.71 -0.83 -0.47
CA PHE A 49 -6.25 -0.13 -1.62
C PHE A 49 -5.79 1.31 -1.57
N VAL A 50 -5.13 1.76 -2.61
CA VAL A 50 -4.65 3.14 -2.72
C VAL A 50 -5.42 3.84 -3.83
N ASN A 51 -6.04 4.96 -3.49
CA ASN A 51 -6.70 5.82 -4.46
C ASN A 51 -5.87 7.08 -4.65
N LEU A 52 -5.46 7.34 -5.89
CA LEU A 52 -4.76 8.56 -6.22
C LEU A 52 -5.75 9.62 -6.68
N HIS A 53 -5.40 10.90 -6.50
CA HIS A 53 -6.17 11.99 -7.08
C HIS A 53 -6.24 11.90 -8.59
N SER A 54 -5.20 11.34 -9.19
CA SER A 54 -5.11 11.16 -10.64
C SER A 54 -5.00 9.68 -10.97
N PRO A 55 -6.13 8.99 -11.18
CA PRO A 55 -6.11 7.53 -11.42
C PRO A 55 -5.30 7.10 -12.62
N HIS A 56 -5.06 7.98 -13.59
CA HIS A 56 -4.24 7.63 -14.75
C HIS A 56 -2.78 7.35 -14.36
N LEU A 57 -2.39 7.68 -13.13
CA LEU A 57 -1.05 7.39 -12.62
C LEU A 57 -0.97 6.03 -11.92
N ASN A 58 -2.09 5.31 -11.80
CA ASN A 58 -2.11 4.01 -11.14
C ASN A 58 -1.08 3.03 -11.71
N PRO A 59 -0.87 2.94 -13.03
CA PRO A 59 0.14 2.03 -13.56
C PRO A 59 1.55 2.27 -13.01
N LEU A 60 1.88 3.52 -12.69
CA LEU A 60 3.18 3.83 -12.12
C LEU A 60 3.31 3.29 -10.69
N VAL A 61 2.22 3.39 -9.93
CA VAL A 61 2.20 2.86 -8.57
C VAL A 61 2.28 1.33 -8.60
N ILE A 62 1.56 0.71 -9.52
CA ILE A 62 1.60 -0.74 -9.68
C ILE A 62 3.02 -1.19 -9.99
N GLU A 63 3.70 -0.49 -10.87
CA GLU A 63 5.07 -0.82 -11.23
C GLU A 63 6.01 -0.70 -10.03
N LYS A 64 5.80 0.31 -9.21
CA LYS A 64 6.67 0.58 -8.07
C LYS A 64 6.40 -0.34 -6.89
N LEU A 65 5.14 -0.57 -6.56
CA LEU A 65 4.76 -1.35 -5.37
C LEU A 65 4.38 -2.78 -5.68
N GLY A 66 4.09 -3.07 -6.93
CA GLY A 66 3.50 -4.36 -7.30
C GLY A 66 2.04 -4.35 -6.91
N GLY A 67 1.21 -5.01 -7.63
CA GLY A 67 -0.20 -5.01 -7.31
C GLY A 67 -1.01 -5.08 -8.58
N ILE A 68 -2.30 -4.83 -8.44
CA ILE A 68 -3.21 -4.89 -9.58
C ILE A 68 -4.05 -3.63 -9.64
N ASP A 69 -4.53 -3.34 -10.83
CA ASP A 69 -5.47 -2.25 -11.05
C ASP A 69 -6.87 -2.76 -10.71
N TYR A 70 -7.51 -2.14 -9.74
CA TYR A 70 -8.82 -2.56 -9.27
C TYR A 70 -9.77 -1.37 -9.32
N GLY A 71 -10.45 -1.23 -10.44
CA GLY A 71 -11.28 -0.06 -10.68
C GLY A 71 -10.42 1.19 -10.75
N ASN A 72 -10.68 2.15 -9.88
CA ASN A 72 -9.88 3.36 -9.79
C ASN A 72 -8.80 3.27 -8.70
N SER A 73 -8.62 2.09 -8.13
CA SER A 73 -7.68 1.89 -7.02
C SER A 73 -6.54 0.98 -7.45
N VAL A 74 -5.42 1.10 -6.76
CA VAL A 74 -4.35 0.12 -6.84
C VAL A 74 -4.47 -0.78 -5.63
N ALA A 75 -4.51 -2.10 -5.84
CA ALA A 75 -4.65 -3.07 -4.76
C ALA A 75 -3.40 -3.92 -4.65
N PHE A 76 -2.90 -4.10 -3.44
CA PHE A 76 -1.74 -4.97 -3.20
C PHE A 76 -1.78 -5.51 -1.77
N ARG A 77 -1.03 -6.58 -1.53
CA ARG A 77 -0.97 -7.21 -0.23
C ARG A 77 0.33 -6.87 0.48
N ILE A 78 0.23 -6.63 1.77
CA ILE A 78 1.38 -6.32 2.59
C ILE A 78 1.46 -7.35 3.72
N PRO A 79 2.59 -8.07 3.86
CA PRO A 79 2.76 -9.02 4.98
C PRO A 79 3.10 -8.25 6.24
N PHE A 80 2.10 -7.58 6.80
CA PHE A 80 2.27 -6.67 7.92
C PHE A 80 1.55 -7.21 9.14
N LYS A 81 2.24 -7.20 10.28
CA LYS A 81 1.64 -7.53 11.57
C LYS A 81 1.88 -6.37 12.52
N PRO A 82 0.81 -5.80 13.10
CA PRO A 82 0.99 -4.72 14.07
C PRO A 82 1.83 -5.18 15.25
N ALA A 83 2.67 -4.28 15.75
CA ALA A 83 3.51 -4.58 16.91
C ALA A 83 2.63 -4.85 18.14
N GLY A 84 3.07 -5.74 19.00
CA GLY A 84 2.36 -6.06 20.22
C GLY A 84 1.26 -7.08 20.07
N ARG A 85 1.21 -7.77 18.96
CA ARG A 85 0.23 -8.82 18.69
C ARG A 85 0.82 -10.21 18.81
#